data_0a72c560e252bd872b41e5443eeb390e
#
_entry.id   0a72c560e252bd872b41e5443eeb390e
#
_cell.length_a   1.000
_cell.length_b   1.000
_cell.length_c   1.000
_cell.angle_alpha   90.00
_cell.angle_beta   90.00
_cell.angle_gamma   90.00
#
_symmetry.space_group_name_H-M   'P 1'
#
loop_
_entity.id
_entity.type
_entity.pdbx_description
1 polymer ?
#
loop_
_entity_poly.entity_id
_entity_poly.type
_entity_poly.pdbx_seq_one_letter_code
_entity_poly.pdbx_strand_id
1 'polypeptide(L)'
;TTLFRSESALLFDYGMVLDLYYFTQIWNVRKKLFSGNDLKQITHAYGEKFDMLNLQFIFRSKRYFHMAPADIYALLIPMNYKLKKEEINTLVEAASYEEARPLFRKTYYGKKYEHLAAHNLEEFYNCMLRSTLEKEARRDPYSVALLYSYMYHKEHEVNRLTIAIECVRYGVQPEEALQFIRNN
;
A
#
# COMPACT_ATOMS: atom_id res chain seq x y z
N THR A 1 -17.33 20.82 19.55
CA THR A 1 -16.51 20.11 20.58
C THR A 1 -15.16 19.67 20.00
N THR A 2 -14.34 20.66 19.61
CA THR A 2 -13.06 20.47 18.87
C THR A 2 -11.83 20.78 19.75
N LEU A 3 -11.93 20.77 21.06
CA LEU A 3 -10.92 21.35 21.95
C LEU A 3 -9.95 20.36 22.62
N PHE A 4 -10.04 19.04 22.34
CA PHE A 4 -9.10 18.05 22.86
C PHE A 4 -8.70 17.01 21.81
N ARG A 5 -8.16 17.47 20.64
CA ARG A 5 -7.29 16.59 19.87
C ARG A 5 -5.93 16.56 20.59
N SER A 6 -5.48 15.37 20.98
CA SER A 6 -4.13 15.20 21.54
C SER A 6 -3.09 15.65 20.51
N GLU A 7 -1.91 16.13 20.95
CA GLU A 7 -0.81 16.51 20.06
C GLU A 7 -0.44 15.38 19.06
N SER A 8 -0.57 14.13 19.49
CA SER A 8 -0.38 12.95 18.62
C SER A 8 -1.41 12.84 17.48
N ALA A 9 -2.67 13.24 17.72
CA ALA A 9 -3.70 13.24 16.68
C ALA A 9 -3.45 14.35 15.65
N LEU A 10 -2.98 15.53 16.09
CA LEU A 10 -2.58 16.61 15.19
C LEU A 10 -1.38 16.20 14.33
N LEU A 11 -0.38 15.55 14.90
CA LEU A 11 0.79 15.06 14.17
C LEU A 11 0.40 14.03 13.12
N PHE A 12 -0.53 13.13 13.44
CA PHE A 12 -1.07 12.16 12.48
C PHE A 12 -1.80 12.85 11.31
N ASP A 13 -2.64 13.85 11.60
CA ASP A 13 -3.37 14.61 10.58
C ASP A 13 -2.38 15.32 9.63
N TYR A 14 -1.32 15.95 10.14
CA TYR A 14 -0.28 16.57 9.32
C TYR A 14 0.46 15.54 8.46
N GLY A 15 0.82 14.38 9.02
CA GLY A 15 1.43 13.27 8.28
C GLY A 15 0.56 12.83 7.11
N MET A 16 -0.73 12.60 7.35
CA MET A 16 -1.69 12.21 6.32
C MET A 16 -1.82 13.24 5.20
N VAL A 17 -1.88 14.54 5.52
CA VAL A 17 -1.93 15.60 4.51
C VAL A 17 -0.68 15.60 3.63
N LEU A 18 0.49 15.45 4.24
CA LEU A 18 1.76 15.38 3.52
C LEU A 18 1.84 14.15 2.61
N ASP A 19 1.40 12.98 3.09
CA ASP A 19 1.37 11.74 2.30
C ASP A 19 0.41 11.85 1.12
N LEU A 20 -0.80 12.36 1.32
CA LEU A 20 -1.77 12.57 0.25
C LEU A 20 -1.25 13.59 -0.78
N TYR A 21 -0.59 14.67 -0.33
CA TYR A 21 0.06 15.63 -1.21
C TYR A 21 1.17 14.96 -2.02
N TYR A 22 2.05 14.20 -1.37
CA TYR A 22 3.14 13.46 -2.01
C TYR A 22 2.62 12.52 -3.11
N PHE A 23 1.62 11.68 -2.82
CA PHE A 23 1.03 10.77 -3.79
C PHE A 23 0.39 11.51 -4.97
N THR A 24 -0.31 12.61 -4.68
CA THR A 24 -0.93 13.45 -5.71
C THR A 24 0.13 14.08 -6.61
N GLN A 25 1.23 14.59 -6.05
CA GLN A 25 2.32 15.17 -6.83
C GLN A 25 3.00 14.13 -7.73
N ILE A 26 3.34 12.96 -7.22
CA ILE A 26 3.92 11.87 -8.04
C ILE A 26 3.00 11.56 -9.23
N TRP A 27 1.70 11.40 -8.96
CA TRP A 27 0.73 11.07 -10.01
C TRP A 27 0.64 12.14 -11.09
N ASN A 28 0.65 13.40 -10.69
CA ASN A 28 0.54 14.52 -11.62
C ASN A 28 1.83 14.77 -12.41
N VAL A 29 2.97 14.68 -11.75
CA VAL A 29 4.28 14.98 -12.35
C VAL A 29 4.74 13.88 -13.31
N ARG A 30 4.29 12.62 -13.15
CA ARG A 30 4.72 11.50 -14.00
C ARG A 30 4.57 11.78 -15.51
N LYS A 31 3.48 12.44 -15.91
CA LYS A 31 3.23 12.79 -17.32
C LYS A 31 4.16 13.89 -17.86
N LYS A 32 4.77 14.67 -16.97
CA LYS A 32 5.71 15.73 -17.33
C LYS A 32 7.14 15.18 -17.43
N LEU A 33 7.47 14.19 -16.61
CA LEU A 33 8.82 13.64 -16.51
C LEU A 33 9.05 12.44 -17.42
N PHE A 34 8.03 11.65 -17.70
CA PHE A 34 8.14 10.40 -18.46
C PHE A 34 7.27 10.43 -19.70
N SER A 35 7.70 9.70 -20.74
CA SER A 35 6.99 9.53 -22.01
C SER A 35 7.07 8.07 -22.48
N GLY A 36 6.31 7.73 -23.52
CA GLY A 36 6.41 6.43 -24.18
C GLY A 36 6.21 5.24 -23.25
N ASN A 37 7.16 4.32 -23.23
CA ASN A 37 7.11 3.08 -22.45
C ASN A 37 7.34 3.34 -20.94
N ASP A 38 8.25 4.23 -20.59
CA ASP A 38 8.53 4.58 -19.19
C ASP A 38 7.30 5.17 -18.49
N LEU A 39 6.56 6.04 -19.19
CA LEU A 39 5.29 6.58 -18.66
C LEU A 39 4.27 5.47 -18.38
N LYS A 40 4.17 4.46 -19.26
CA LYS A 40 3.26 3.33 -19.07
C LYS A 40 3.67 2.50 -17.84
N GLN A 41 4.96 2.19 -17.72
CA GLN A 41 5.50 1.38 -16.62
C GLN A 41 5.35 2.09 -15.27
N ILE A 42 5.72 3.37 -15.19
CA ILE A 42 5.54 4.18 -13.98
C ILE A 42 4.06 4.33 -13.63
N THR A 43 3.18 4.57 -14.62
CA THR A 43 1.74 4.63 -14.39
C THR A 43 1.20 3.31 -13.86
N HIS A 44 1.68 2.18 -14.39
CA HIS A 44 1.27 0.86 -13.92
C HIS A 44 1.74 0.60 -12.48
N ALA A 45 3.02 0.80 -12.20
CA ALA A 45 3.60 0.54 -10.89
C ALA A 45 2.98 1.41 -9.78
N TYR A 46 2.91 2.74 -9.99
CA TYR A 46 2.29 3.63 -8.99
C TYR A 46 0.77 3.48 -8.93
N GLY A 47 0.11 3.22 -10.05
CA GLY A 47 -1.33 2.98 -10.07
C GLY A 47 -1.72 1.75 -9.25
N GLU A 48 -1.03 0.62 -9.43
CA GLU A 48 -1.24 -0.57 -8.58
C GLU A 48 -0.87 -0.29 -7.12
N LYS A 49 0.23 0.44 -6.85
CA LYS A 49 0.63 0.83 -5.49
C LYS A 49 -0.48 1.62 -4.79
N PHE A 50 -1.06 2.62 -5.44
CA PHE A 50 -2.10 3.47 -4.84
C PHE A 50 -3.41 2.72 -4.60
N ASP A 51 -3.84 1.90 -5.56
CA ASP A 51 -5.01 1.05 -5.37
C ASP A 51 -4.83 0.11 -4.16
N MET A 52 -3.63 -0.47 -4.01
CA MET A 52 -3.35 -1.39 -2.90
C MET A 52 -3.25 -0.67 -1.56
N LEU A 53 -2.67 0.54 -1.51
CA LEU A 53 -2.68 1.36 -0.30
C LEU A 53 -4.11 1.71 0.12
N ASN A 54 -4.97 2.07 -0.84
CA ASN A 54 -6.39 2.33 -0.57
C ASN A 54 -7.09 1.08 0.00
N LEU A 55 -6.87 -0.09 -0.58
CA LEU A 55 -7.39 -1.35 -0.04
C LEU A 55 -6.87 -1.61 1.39
N GLN A 56 -5.57 -1.42 1.62
CA GLN A 56 -4.96 -1.59 2.94
C GLN A 56 -5.57 -0.64 3.96
N PHE A 57 -5.76 0.65 3.62
CA PHE A 57 -6.43 1.63 4.50
C PHE A 57 -7.86 1.21 4.83
N ILE A 58 -8.67 0.82 3.83
CA ILE A 58 -10.05 0.36 4.04
C ILE A 58 -10.08 -0.82 5.01
N PHE A 59 -9.28 -1.85 4.74
CA PHE A 59 -9.32 -3.07 5.54
C PHE A 59 -8.76 -2.89 6.95
N ARG A 60 -7.67 -2.13 7.12
CA ARG A 60 -7.12 -1.82 8.46
C ARG A 60 -8.08 -0.98 9.27
N SER A 61 -8.69 0.04 8.66
CA SER A 61 -9.69 0.89 9.31
C SER A 61 -10.87 0.10 9.83
N LYS A 62 -11.36 -0.87 9.05
CA LYS A 62 -12.47 -1.74 9.47
C LYS A 62 -12.06 -2.78 10.51
N ARG A 63 -10.91 -3.41 10.34
CA ARG A 63 -10.48 -4.53 11.18
C ARG A 63 -10.02 -4.10 12.56
N TYR A 64 -9.24 -3.02 12.63
CA TYR A 64 -8.56 -2.64 13.86
C TYR A 64 -9.13 -1.39 14.53
N PHE A 65 -9.70 -0.48 13.74
CA PHE A 65 -10.12 0.83 14.24
C PHE A 65 -11.63 1.03 14.23
N HIS A 66 -12.39 0.16 13.55
CA HIS A 66 -13.86 0.27 13.43
C HIS A 66 -14.33 1.68 13.02
N MET A 67 -13.58 2.29 12.07
CA MET A 67 -13.80 3.67 11.64
C MET A 67 -15.12 3.81 10.87
N ALA A 68 -15.75 4.97 10.98
CA ALA A 68 -16.90 5.31 10.17
C ALA A 68 -16.52 5.50 8.69
N PRO A 69 -17.44 5.21 7.75
CA PRO A 69 -17.15 5.38 6.31
C PRO A 69 -16.59 6.76 5.93
N ALA A 70 -17.12 7.84 6.51
CA ALA A 70 -16.66 9.21 6.26
C ALA A 70 -15.18 9.41 6.62
N ASP A 71 -14.72 8.83 7.73
CA ASP A 71 -13.33 8.92 8.17
C ASP A 71 -12.43 8.08 7.27
N ILE A 72 -12.90 6.91 6.81
CA ILE A 72 -12.17 6.07 5.85
C ILE A 72 -11.97 6.83 4.53
N TYR A 73 -13.02 7.47 3.99
CA TYR A 73 -12.90 8.27 2.77
C TYR A 73 -11.85 9.39 2.88
N ALA A 74 -11.71 10.01 4.06
CA ALA A 74 -10.71 11.05 4.30
C ALA A 74 -9.25 10.54 4.24
N LEU A 75 -9.02 9.25 4.46
CA LEU A 75 -7.70 8.61 4.41
C LEU A 75 -7.32 8.13 3.01
N LEU A 76 -8.28 8.01 2.09
CA LEU A 76 -8.02 7.41 0.78
C LEU A 76 -7.22 8.35 -0.13
N ILE A 77 -6.27 7.77 -0.83
CA ILE A 77 -5.56 8.43 -1.93
C ILE A 77 -6.58 8.71 -3.04
N PRO A 78 -6.75 9.99 -3.49
CA PRO A 78 -7.81 10.38 -4.41
C PRO A 78 -7.50 9.99 -5.87
N MET A 79 -6.96 8.79 -6.07
CA MET A 79 -6.59 8.25 -7.37
C MET A 79 -6.94 6.77 -7.46
N ASN A 80 -7.53 6.38 -8.60
CA ASN A 80 -7.94 5.02 -8.89
C ASN A 80 -7.28 4.58 -10.19
N TYR A 81 -6.76 3.36 -10.23
CA TYR A 81 -6.13 2.80 -11.41
C TYR A 81 -6.92 1.62 -11.99
N LYS A 82 -6.92 0.48 -11.32
CA LYS A 82 -7.71 -0.71 -11.65
C LYS A 82 -8.87 -0.95 -10.70
N LEU A 83 -8.80 -0.36 -9.51
CA LEU A 83 -9.86 -0.38 -8.53
C LEU A 83 -10.87 0.71 -8.90
N LYS A 84 -12.09 0.32 -9.26
CA LYS A 84 -13.14 1.24 -9.66
C LYS A 84 -13.70 2.00 -8.45
N LYS A 85 -14.18 3.21 -8.68
CA LYS A 85 -14.78 4.04 -7.63
C LYS A 85 -15.96 3.35 -6.94
N GLU A 86 -16.78 2.64 -7.71
CA GLU A 86 -17.92 1.87 -7.20
C GLU A 86 -17.47 0.71 -6.31
N GLU A 87 -16.35 0.05 -6.65
CA GLU A 87 -15.77 -1.01 -5.84
C GLU A 87 -15.22 -0.45 -4.52
N ILE A 88 -14.54 0.70 -4.55
CA ILE A 88 -14.08 1.42 -3.34
C ILE A 88 -15.27 1.76 -2.45
N ASN A 89 -16.30 2.39 -3.01
CA ASN A 89 -17.50 2.76 -2.27
C ASN A 89 -18.14 1.54 -1.61
N THR A 90 -18.31 0.44 -2.35
CA THR A 90 -18.88 -0.80 -1.82
C THR A 90 -18.06 -1.37 -0.67
N LEU A 91 -16.72 -1.30 -0.75
CA LEU A 91 -15.82 -1.76 0.30
C LEU A 91 -15.86 -0.84 1.54
N VAL A 92 -15.93 0.48 1.33
CA VAL A 92 -15.97 1.46 2.43
C VAL A 92 -17.31 1.41 3.15
N GLU A 93 -18.43 1.26 2.43
CA GLU A 93 -19.78 1.20 3.02
C GLU A 93 -20.13 -0.15 3.66
N ALA A 94 -19.35 -1.21 3.42
CA ALA A 94 -19.55 -2.49 4.11
C ALA A 94 -19.51 -2.29 5.64
N ALA A 95 -20.43 -2.90 6.38
CA ALA A 95 -20.57 -2.66 7.82
C ALA A 95 -19.39 -3.21 8.64
N SER A 96 -18.70 -4.26 8.13
CA SER A 96 -17.60 -4.90 8.84
C SER A 96 -16.49 -5.37 7.89
N TYR A 97 -15.37 -5.79 8.49
CA TYR A 97 -14.28 -6.45 7.78
C TYR A 97 -14.75 -7.75 7.09
N GLU A 98 -15.60 -8.53 7.77
CA GLU A 98 -16.12 -9.81 7.28
C GLU A 98 -17.02 -9.62 6.05
N GLU A 99 -17.81 -8.56 6.01
CA GLU A 99 -18.59 -8.19 4.82
C GLU A 99 -17.73 -7.67 3.68
N ALA A 100 -16.67 -6.91 3.97
CA ALA A 100 -15.78 -6.37 2.96
C ALA A 100 -14.96 -7.46 2.23
N ARG A 101 -14.60 -8.57 2.90
CA ARG A 101 -13.79 -9.65 2.30
C ARG A 101 -14.42 -10.29 1.04
N PRO A 102 -15.67 -10.75 1.02
CA PRO A 102 -16.28 -11.31 -0.17
C PRO A 102 -16.46 -10.26 -1.29
N LEU A 103 -16.64 -8.98 -0.93
CA LEU A 103 -16.70 -7.89 -1.89
C LEU A 103 -15.34 -7.65 -2.57
N PHE A 104 -14.25 -7.70 -1.81
CA PHE A 104 -12.89 -7.62 -2.36
C PHE A 104 -12.61 -8.70 -3.41
N ARG A 105 -13.05 -9.96 -3.19
CA ARG A 105 -12.86 -11.04 -4.16
C ARG A 105 -13.48 -10.75 -5.54
N LYS A 106 -14.48 -9.87 -5.61
CA LYS A 106 -15.13 -9.47 -6.86
C LYS A 106 -14.34 -8.37 -7.60
N THR A 107 -13.43 -7.68 -6.94
CA THR A 107 -12.61 -6.62 -7.54
C THR A 107 -11.55 -7.18 -8.50
N TYR A 108 -10.95 -6.30 -9.30
CA TYR A 108 -9.82 -6.67 -10.18
C TYR A 108 -8.70 -7.38 -9.41
N TYR A 109 -8.33 -6.86 -8.24
CA TYR A 109 -7.24 -7.41 -7.43
C TYR A 109 -7.62 -8.74 -6.76
N GLY A 110 -8.83 -8.85 -6.26
CA GLY A 110 -9.32 -10.09 -5.67
C GLY A 110 -9.34 -11.25 -6.67
N LYS A 111 -9.74 -10.99 -7.92
CA LYS A 111 -9.73 -12.00 -9.00
C LYS A 111 -8.30 -12.34 -9.45
N LYS A 112 -7.44 -11.33 -9.63
CA LYS A 112 -6.06 -11.52 -10.13
C LYS A 112 -5.18 -12.27 -9.13
N TYR A 113 -5.42 -12.12 -7.84
CA TYR A 113 -4.57 -12.61 -6.76
C TYR A 113 -5.33 -13.49 -5.75
N GLU A 114 -6.32 -14.27 -6.22
CA GLU A 114 -7.19 -15.09 -5.38
C GLU A 114 -6.41 -16.04 -4.45
N HIS A 115 -5.29 -16.58 -4.93
CA HIS A 115 -4.40 -17.46 -4.16
C HIS A 115 -3.68 -16.75 -3.01
N LEU A 116 -3.50 -15.42 -3.08
CA LEU A 116 -2.87 -14.62 -2.02
C LEU A 116 -3.90 -14.01 -1.06
N ALA A 117 -5.18 -13.96 -1.44
CA ALA A 117 -6.25 -13.38 -0.62
C ALA A 117 -6.53 -14.13 0.69
N ALA A 118 -5.94 -15.32 0.88
CA ALA A 118 -5.98 -16.07 2.13
C ALA A 118 -4.98 -15.56 3.19
N HIS A 119 -3.98 -14.78 2.77
CA HIS A 119 -2.91 -14.26 3.60
C HIS A 119 -3.24 -12.88 4.17
N ASN A 120 -2.36 -12.37 5.02
CA ASN A 120 -2.48 -11.02 5.54
C ASN A 120 -2.40 -9.99 4.39
N LEU A 121 -3.22 -8.93 4.43
CA LEU A 121 -3.25 -7.89 3.39
C LEU A 121 -1.91 -7.16 3.22
N GLU A 122 -1.08 -7.09 4.26
CA GLU A 122 0.25 -6.50 4.19
C GLU A 122 1.22 -7.36 3.38
N GLU A 123 1.21 -8.68 3.62
CA GLU A 123 1.98 -9.64 2.80
C GLU A 123 1.50 -9.63 1.35
N PHE A 124 0.19 -9.54 1.15
CA PHE A 124 -0.42 -9.43 -0.17
C PHE A 124 0.10 -8.19 -0.92
N TYR A 125 0.11 -7.02 -0.27
CA TYR A 125 0.61 -5.77 -0.84
C TYR A 125 2.08 -5.88 -1.26
N ASN A 126 2.94 -6.35 -0.36
CA ASN A 126 4.37 -6.48 -0.61
C ASN A 126 4.65 -7.48 -1.75
N CYS A 127 4.00 -8.63 -1.73
CA CYS A 127 4.15 -9.65 -2.76
C CYS A 127 3.68 -9.15 -4.14
N MET A 128 2.57 -8.43 -4.20
CA MET A 128 2.03 -7.89 -5.44
C MET A 128 2.92 -6.79 -6.02
N LEU A 129 3.32 -5.81 -5.20
CA LEU A 129 4.17 -4.70 -5.65
C LEU A 129 5.53 -5.23 -6.15
N ARG A 130 6.14 -6.13 -5.40
CA ARG A 130 7.37 -6.83 -5.81
C ARG A 130 7.19 -7.55 -7.15
N SER A 131 6.14 -8.35 -7.29
CA SER A 131 5.86 -9.09 -8.53
C SER A 131 5.65 -8.15 -9.73
N THR A 132 4.98 -7.02 -9.53
CA THR A 132 4.77 -6.03 -10.59
C THR A 132 6.09 -5.39 -11.01
N LEU A 133 6.88 -4.91 -10.05
CA LEU A 133 8.17 -4.27 -10.33
C LEU A 133 9.17 -5.23 -10.99
N GLU A 134 9.27 -6.46 -10.51
CA GLU A 134 10.16 -7.47 -11.10
C GLU A 134 9.75 -7.84 -12.53
N LYS A 135 8.45 -7.95 -12.82
CA LYS A 135 7.96 -8.23 -14.17
C LYS A 135 8.27 -7.10 -15.14
N GLU A 136 8.03 -5.85 -14.74
CA GLU A 136 8.30 -4.69 -15.59
C GLU A 136 9.82 -4.52 -15.81
N ALA A 137 10.65 -4.70 -14.79
CA ALA A 137 12.10 -4.65 -14.92
C ALA A 137 12.67 -5.74 -15.84
N ARG A 138 12.13 -6.97 -15.81
CA ARG A 138 12.54 -8.06 -16.72
C ARG A 138 12.07 -7.81 -18.16
N ARG A 139 10.92 -7.17 -18.34
CA ARG A 139 10.37 -6.86 -19.65
C ARG A 139 11.19 -5.83 -20.40
N ASP A 140 11.72 -4.84 -19.67
CA ASP A 140 12.54 -3.78 -20.25
C ASP A 140 13.69 -3.42 -19.30
N PRO A 141 14.86 -4.08 -19.44
CA PRO A 141 16.01 -3.87 -18.57
C PRO A 141 16.66 -2.48 -18.67
N TYR A 142 16.31 -1.70 -19.68
CA TYR A 142 16.83 -0.34 -19.88
C TYR A 142 15.84 0.75 -19.46
N SER A 143 14.73 0.36 -18.85
CA SER A 143 13.68 1.26 -18.42
C SER A 143 13.85 1.76 -16.99
N VAL A 144 13.11 2.82 -16.66
CA VAL A 144 13.00 3.33 -15.30
C VAL A 144 12.44 2.30 -14.31
N ALA A 145 11.72 1.27 -14.78
CA ALA A 145 11.20 0.20 -13.93
C ALA A 145 12.31 -0.61 -13.26
N LEU A 146 13.46 -0.82 -13.93
CA LEU A 146 14.61 -1.48 -13.32
C LEU A 146 15.15 -0.67 -12.14
N LEU A 147 15.30 0.64 -12.31
CA LEU A 147 15.76 1.54 -11.24
C LEU A 147 14.77 1.53 -10.05
N TYR A 148 13.48 1.61 -10.34
CA TYR A 148 12.45 1.58 -9.29
C TYR A 148 12.43 0.23 -8.57
N SER A 149 12.54 -0.89 -9.29
CA SER A 149 12.67 -2.22 -8.71
C SER A 149 13.88 -2.32 -7.79
N TYR A 150 15.02 -1.82 -8.22
CA TYR A 150 16.24 -1.78 -7.41
C TYR A 150 16.05 -0.96 -6.12
N MET A 151 15.49 0.24 -6.20
CA MET A 151 15.22 1.09 -5.03
C MET A 151 14.26 0.41 -4.04
N TYR A 152 13.20 -0.22 -4.56
CA TYR A 152 12.25 -0.98 -3.76
C TYR A 152 12.94 -2.12 -2.98
N HIS A 153 13.78 -2.92 -3.66
CA HIS A 153 14.52 -3.99 -3.00
C HIS A 153 15.52 -3.45 -1.96
N LYS A 154 16.15 -2.31 -2.22
CA LYS A 154 17.06 -1.68 -1.26
C LYS A 154 16.33 -1.12 -0.04
N GLU A 155 15.16 -0.55 -0.21
CA GLU A 155 14.31 -0.12 0.91
C GLU A 155 13.93 -1.31 1.80
N HIS A 156 13.50 -2.44 1.20
CA HIS A 156 13.22 -3.66 1.96
C HIS A 156 14.45 -4.23 2.67
N GLU A 157 15.62 -4.23 2.03
CA GLU A 157 16.86 -4.66 2.65
C GLU A 157 17.20 -3.83 3.88
N VAL A 158 17.10 -2.49 3.78
CA VAL A 158 17.32 -1.57 4.91
C VAL A 158 16.32 -1.84 6.04
N ASN A 159 15.03 -2.00 5.72
CA ASN A 159 14.00 -2.28 6.70
C ASN A 159 14.27 -3.59 7.46
N ARG A 160 14.65 -4.66 6.75
CA ARG A 160 15.02 -5.94 7.37
C ARG A 160 16.23 -5.84 8.27
N LEU A 161 17.26 -5.09 7.86
CA LEU A 161 18.43 -4.84 8.69
C LEU A 161 18.06 -4.03 9.94
N THR A 162 17.21 -3.03 9.81
CA THR A 162 16.71 -2.23 10.93
C THR A 162 15.96 -3.12 11.93
N ILE A 163 15.03 -3.95 11.46
CA ILE A 163 14.29 -4.91 12.30
C ILE A 163 15.25 -5.88 12.99
N ALA A 164 16.24 -6.42 12.28
CA ALA A 164 17.23 -7.33 12.86
C ALA A 164 18.01 -6.66 13.99
N ILE A 165 18.46 -5.42 13.79
CA ILE A 165 19.19 -4.64 14.80
C ILE A 165 18.28 -4.34 16.01
N GLU A 166 17.01 -3.98 15.77
CA GLU A 166 16.05 -3.74 16.85
C GLU A 166 15.76 -5.02 17.64
N CYS A 167 15.58 -6.16 16.97
CA CYS A 167 15.41 -7.46 17.65
C CYS A 167 16.59 -7.78 18.56
N VAL A 168 17.82 -7.56 18.11
CA VAL A 168 19.02 -7.74 18.94
C VAL A 168 19.03 -6.76 20.11
N ARG A 169 18.70 -5.50 19.87
CA ARG A 169 18.66 -4.45 20.90
C ARG A 169 17.64 -4.76 22.01
N TYR A 170 16.49 -5.33 21.64
CA TYR A 170 15.43 -5.66 22.60
C TYR A 170 15.55 -7.09 23.16
N GLY A 171 16.58 -7.84 22.80
CA GLY A 171 16.80 -9.22 23.30
C GLY A 171 15.73 -10.21 22.82
N VAL A 172 15.14 -9.99 21.65
CA VAL A 172 14.16 -10.90 21.05
C VAL A 172 14.83 -12.23 20.70
N GLN A 173 14.15 -13.34 20.98
CA GLN A 173 14.68 -14.67 20.68
C GLN A 173 14.89 -14.87 19.16
N PRO A 174 15.94 -15.60 18.73
CA PRO A 174 16.31 -15.72 17.32
C PRO A 174 15.18 -16.24 16.43
N GLU A 175 14.38 -17.19 16.91
CA GLU A 175 13.27 -17.77 16.16
C GLU A 175 12.18 -16.74 15.88
N GLU A 176 11.84 -15.92 16.87
CA GLU A 176 10.86 -14.85 16.76
C GLU A 176 11.40 -13.69 15.89
N ALA A 177 12.66 -13.33 16.07
CA ALA A 177 13.33 -12.32 15.25
C ALA A 177 13.32 -12.70 13.77
N LEU A 178 13.58 -13.97 13.44
CA LEU A 178 13.51 -14.47 12.06
C LEU A 178 12.09 -14.39 11.47
N GLN A 179 11.03 -14.56 12.28
CA GLN A 179 9.66 -14.36 11.82
C GLN A 179 9.39 -12.89 11.47
N PHE A 180 9.81 -11.95 12.33
CA PHE A 180 9.67 -10.52 12.03
C PHE A 180 10.42 -10.09 10.77
N ILE A 181 11.65 -10.58 10.57
CA ILE A 181 12.47 -10.27 9.40
C ILE A 181 11.87 -10.85 8.10
N ARG A 182 11.26 -12.04 8.16
CA ARG A 182 10.66 -12.69 6.98
C ARG A 182 9.34 -12.07 6.55
N ASN A 183 8.57 -11.53 7.50
CA ASN A 183 7.25 -10.96 7.26
C ASN A 183 7.31 -9.49 6.78
N ASN A 184 8.48 -8.88 6.76
CA ASN A 184 8.79 -7.55 6.25
C ASN A 184 9.80 -7.62 5.10
#